data_878ec31bf8c46410ab5c2e38c9c2c10b
#
_entry.id   878ec31bf8c46410ab5c2e38c9c2c10b
#
_cell.length_a   1.000
_cell.length_b   1.000
_cell.length_c   1.000
_cell.angle_alpha   90.00
_cell.angle_beta   90.00
_cell.angle_gamma   90.00
#
_symmetry.space_group_name_H-M   'P 1'
#
loop_
_entity.id
_entity.type
_entity.pdbx_description
1 polymer ?
#
loop_
_entity_poly.entity_id
_entity_poly.type
_entity_poly.pdbx_seq_one_letter_code
_entity_poly.pdbx_strand_id
1 'polypeptide(L)'
;MKTIKSLVFLPVCALCFGLTLNSCDNLEIPSDENAYPDLTTVDRNIVVESVTSRTTPAITDAASFEDYGFGKWHYGPGFPYDQRLDLMPAGYSLDAAQSKDKLLRFFALTDIHITDEETPASGIVFYPKVGNFGLSCYSPLMLYSAQVLDAAVYTANVLHKVDPMDFGIALGDLVNSAQYNEVRWFIDILDGKRIKPDSGIKDDPIPGPGNDYQDEFQAVGLDKTIPWYTAIGNHDHFWMGVKPVNDRVRKSVISENIFTVGNIFKDPNAMNDSLFATGTMDGSTPYGTIIGAGVRAQMQQIPKIPADANRRFLSKNEVMEEMSRTSTLPVGHGFIQTKEENSFNGCYSFEPKADLPIKVIVLDDTQDESEIRNDIYGYGTLENGRHDWLIRQLEAGQKEGKLMIIAAHIPIGVAPGQPVGWYNTTVENDLVEELKTFPNLLLWIAGHRHLNTVKAFPSSDTNHPENSFWEVETKSLREFPQQFRTFDILLNKDNTISILATNVDPIIRNNPFAALSRFYAIASNQIFGMVDTSNPNGEASYNVELVKQLTPEMQLKLRNYIRPR
;
A
#
# COMPACT_ATOMS: atom_id res chain seq x y z
N MET A 1 -9.57 80.65 -14.27
CA MET A 1 -8.28 79.95 -14.27
C MET A 1 -8.17 79.09 -13.01
N LYS A 2 -8.50 77.83 -13.04
CA LYS A 2 -8.22 76.83 -12.02
C LYS A 2 -7.79 75.55 -12.72
N THR A 3 -6.55 75.22 -12.51
CA THR A 3 -5.83 74.11 -13.06
C THR A 3 -6.32 72.80 -12.44
N ILE A 4 -6.77 71.85 -13.27
CA ILE A 4 -7.14 70.48 -12.86
C ILE A 4 -5.88 69.67 -12.92
N LYS A 5 -5.45 69.10 -11.77
CA LYS A 5 -4.39 68.09 -11.69
C LYS A 5 -5.00 66.72 -12.01
N SER A 6 -4.57 66.12 -13.11
CA SER A 6 -4.87 64.75 -13.46
C SER A 6 -4.10 63.79 -12.57
N LEU A 7 -4.82 62.94 -11.81
CA LEU A 7 -4.25 61.77 -11.16
C LEU A 7 -4.03 60.68 -12.20
N VAL A 8 -2.78 60.29 -12.37
CA VAL A 8 -2.37 59.10 -13.13
C VAL A 8 -2.54 57.90 -12.20
N PHE A 9 -3.49 57.01 -12.51
CA PHE A 9 -3.57 55.67 -11.94
C PHE A 9 -2.53 54.79 -12.64
N LEU A 10 -1.52 54.35 -11.93
CA LEU A 10 -0.71 53.21 -12.32
C LEU A 10 -1.53 51.93 -12.06
N PRO A 11 -1.63 51.02 -13.01
CA PRO A 11 -2.12 49.68 -12.74
C PRO A 11 -1.02 48.92 -12.01
N VAL A 12 -1.32 48.43 -10.82
CA VAL A 12 -0.56 47.40 -10.12
C VAL A 12 -0.69 46.13 -10.97
N CYS A 13 0.35 45.77 -11.69
CA CYS A 13 0.46 44.43 -12.26
C CYS A 13 0.49 43.44 -11.12
N ALA A 14 -0.62 42.73 -10.91
CA ALA A 14 -0.62 41.46 -10.23
C ALA A 14 0.32 40.52 -11.02
N LEU A 15 1.50 40.27 -10.48
CA LEU A 15 2.32 39.13 -10.91
C LEU A 15 1.54 37.87 -10.51
N CYS A 16 0.79 37.33 -11.45
CA CYS A 16 0.43 35.94 -11.40
C CYS A 16 1.74 35.14 -11.47
N PHE A 17 2.20 34.62 -10.35
CA PHE A 17 3.14 33.50 -10.34
C PHE A 17 2.39 32.31 -10.93
N GLY A 18 2.38 32.23 -12.24
CA GLY A 18 2.15 30.98 -12.93
C GLY A 18 3.31 30.07 -12.57
N LEU A 19 3.11 29.17 -11.61
CA LEU A 19 3.93 27.97 -11.49
C LEU A 19 3.75 27.18 -12.79
N THR A 20 4.61 27.49 -13.77
CA THR A 20 4.80 26.60 -14.89
C THR A 20 5.47 25.36 -14.33
N LEU A 21 4.68 24.31 -14.10
CA LEU A 21 5.15 22.92 -13.94
C LEU A 21 5.86 22.51 -15.25
N ASN A 22 7.03 23.07 -15.52
CA ASN A 22 7.86 22.82 -16.70
C ASN A 22 8.89 21.71 -16.44
N SER A 23 8.52 20.64 -15.72
CA SER A 23 9.38 19.46 -15.69
C SER A 23 8.63 18.16 -16.02
N CYS A 24 7.44 18.24 -16.58
CA CYS A 24 6.85 17.11 -17.27
C CYS A 24 7.17 17.25 -18.74
N ASP A 25 8.29 16.68 -19.17
CA ASP A 25 8.68 16.66 -20.57
C ASP A 25 7.53 16.22 -21.47
N ASN A 26 7.47 16.88 -22.63
CA ASN A 26 6.58 16.69 -23.76
C ASN A 26 6.52 15.22 -24.24
N LEU A 27 5.88 14.37 -23.47
CA LEU A 27 5.39 13.11 -23.99
C LEU A 27 4.05 13.40 -24.65
N GLU A 28 4.04 13.52 -25.97
CA GLU A 28 2.81 13.58 -26.75
C GLU A 28 1.94 12.38 -26.42
N ILE A 29 0.72 12.65 -25.98
CA ILE A 29 -0.26 11.60 -25.71
C ILE A 29 -0.73 11.07 -27.05
N PRO A 30 -0.57 9.78 -27.36
CA PRO A 30 -1.33 9.16 -28.40
C PRO A 30 -2.81 9.31 -28.05
N SER A 31 -3.61 9.84 -28.95
CA SER A 31 -5.06 9.99 -28.79
C SER A 31 -5.82 8.65 -28.85
N ASP A 32 -5.11 7.53 -28.94
CA ASP A 32 -5.64 6.17 -29.03
C ASP A 32 -5.34 5.43 -27.72
N GLU A 33 -6.40 5.01 -27.01
CA GLU A 33 -6.30 4.20 -25.78
C GLU A 33 -5.55 2.87 -26.00
N ASN A 34 -5.32 2.46 -27.24
CA ASN A 34 -4.57 1.26 -27.62
C ASN A 34 -3.05 1.46 -27.70
N ALA A 35 -2.53 2.64 -27.39
CA ALA A 35 -1.13 2.98 -27.56
C ALA A 35 -0.41 3.21 -26.22
N TYR A 36 -0.52 2.29 -25.28
CA TYR A 36 0.34 2.23 -24.10
C TYR A 36 1.36 1.08 -24.24
N PRO A 37 2.46 1.25 -24.98
CA PRO A 37 3.45 0.18 -25.15
C PRO A 37 4.18 -0.15 -23.85
N ASP A 38 4.28 0.79 -22.91
CA ASP A 38 5.14 0.71 -21.73
C ASP A 38 4.30 0.83 -20.46
N LEU A 39 3.55 -0.23 -20.10
CA LEU A 39 2.61 -0.19 -18.96
C LEU A 39 3.22 -0.68 -17.65
N THR A 40 4.30 -1.45 -17.70
CA THR A 40 4.89 -2.09 -16.54
C THR A 40 6.36 -1.71 -16.37
N THR A 41 6.91 -2.02 -15.23
CA THR A 41 8.33 -1.81 -14.96
C THR A 41 9.25 -2.79 -15.72
N VAL A 42 8.69 -3.77 -16.43
CA VAL A 42 9.43 -4.57 -17.41
C VAL A 42 9.79 -3.74 -18.64
N ASP A 43 8.91 -2.81 -19.00
CA ASP A 43 9.04 -1.99 -20.20
C ASP A 43 9.87 -0.73 -19.93
N ARG A 44 9.59 -0.05 -18.81
CA ARG A 44 10.29 1.17 -18.38
C ARG A 44 10.34 1.25 -16.85
N ASN A 45 11.32 1.98 -16.34
CA ASN A 45 11.47 2.18 -14.90
C ASN A 45 11.70 3.65 -14.55
N ILE A 46 11.36 4.05 -13.34
CA ILE A 46 11.67 5.37 -12.79
C ILE A 46 13.16 5.41 -12.41
N VAL A 47 13.89 6.31 -13.04
CA VAL A 47 15.29 6.61 -12.71
C VAL A 47 15.33 7.93 -11.97
N VAL A 48 15.76 7.88 -10.71
CA VAL A 48 15.91 9.07 -9.87
C VAL A 48 17.23 9.78 -10.20
N GLU A 49 17.17 11.10 -10.38
CA GLU A 49 18.36 11.90 -10.68
C GLU A 49 19.19 12.16 -9.42
N SER A 50 20.50 12.21 -9.58
CA SER A 50 21.40 12.49 -8.45
C SER A 50 21.28 13.94 -8.00
N VAL A 51 21.14 14.15 -6.70
CA VAL A 51 21.12 15.49 -6.11
C VAL A 51 22.54 16.05 -6.05
N THR A 52 22.75 17.21 -6.67
CA THR A 52 24.06 17.90 -6.70
C THR A 52 24.21 18.94 -5.59
N SER A 53 23.13 19.34 -4.94
CA SER A 53 23.16 20.27 -3.80
C SER A 53 23.96 19.69 -2.64
N ARG A 54 24.72 20.56 -1.97
CA ARG A 54 25.39 20.22 -0.69
C ARG A 54 24.49 20.45 0.52
N THR A 55 23.35 21.07 0.31
CA THR A 55 22.36 21.36 1.36
C THR A 55 21.20 20.37 1.23
N THR A 56 20.91 19.66 2.31
CA THR A 56 19.73 18.82 2.41
C THR A 56 18.64 19.60 3.16
N PRO A 57 17.47 19.85 2.54
CA PRO A 57 16.37 20.52 3.23
C PRO A 57 15.82 19.65 4.37
N ALA A 58 15.14 20.27 5.32
CA ALA A 58 14.35 19.49 6.27
C ALA A 58 13.16 18.85 5.55
N ILE A 59 12.77 17.64 5.94
CA ILE A 59 11.61 16.95 5.36
C ILE A 59 10.32 17.78 5.50
N THR A 60 10.26 18.67 6.48
CA THR A 60 9.15 19.60 6.73
C THR A 60 9.19 20.86 5.86
N ASP A 61 10.22 21.03 5.05
CA ASP A 61 10.40 22.19 4.17
C ASP A 61 10.18 21.79 2.72
N ALA A 62 9.01 21.20 2.44
CA ALA A 62 8.66 20.66 1.13
C ALA A 62 8.72 21.72 0.01
N ALA A 63 8.45 22.97 0.32
CA ALA A 63 8.51 24.08 -0.62
C ALA A 63 9.91 24.31 -1.22
N SER A 64 10.98 23.91 -0.51
CA SER A 64 12.36 24.11 -0.94
C SER A 64 12.97 22.93 -1.71
N PHE A 65 12.30 21.79 -1.80
CA PHE A 65 12.87 20.57 -2.37
C PHE A 65 13.36 20.76 -3.81
N GLU A 66 12.57 21.42 -4.65
CA GLU A 66 12.90 21.68 -6.04
C GLU A 66 14.12 22.61 -6.17
N ASP A 67 14.20 23.65 -5.36
CA ASP A 67 15.30 24.63 -5.35
C ASP A 67 16.65 23.97 -5.04
N TYR A 68 16.66 22.91 -4.23
CA TYR A 68 17.84 22.12 -3.92
C TYR A 68 18.06 20.94 -4.87
N GLY A 69 17.19 20.75 -5.86
CA GLY A 69 17.31 19.72 -6.90
C GLY A 69 16.86 18.33 -6.47
N PHE A 70 16.04 18.23 -5.38
CA PHE A 70 15.42 16.97 -4.97
C PHE A 70 14.18 16.66 -5.81
N GLY A 71 13.75 15.40 -5.83
CA GLY A 71 12.52 14.94 -6.46
C GLY A 71 12.59 14.76 -7.98
N LYS A 72 13.72 15.03 -8.62
CA LYS A 72 13.89 14.90 -10.08
C LYS A 72 14.05 13.45 -10.51
N TRP A 73 13.44 13.12 -11.64
CA TRP A 73 13.45 11.77 -12.18
C TRP A 73 13.10 11.77 -13.68
N HIS A 74 13.39 10.65 -14.35
CA HIS A 74 12.96 10.38 -15.73
C HIS A 74 12.67 8.90 -15.90
N TYR A 75 12.04 8.50 -17.02
CA TYR A 75 11.93 7.10 -17.36
C TYR A 75 13.22 6.60 -18.03
N GLY A 76 13.72 5.48 -17.54
CA GLY A 76 14.80 4.70 -18.12
C GLY A 76 14.34 3.34 -18.62
N PRO A 77 15.27 2.49 -19.11
CA PRO A 77 14.96 1.13 -19.50
C PRO A 77 14.30 0.33 -18.37
N GLY A 78 13.34 -0.51 -18.72
CA GLY A 78 12.70 -1.40 -17.76
C GLY A 78 13.61 -2.52 -17.26
N PHE A 79 13.14 -3.27 -16.28
CA PHE A 79 13.83 -4.42 -15.71
C PHE A 79 13.18 -5.71 -16.19
N PRO A 80 13.89 -6.56 -16.95
CA PRO A 80 13.39 -7.87 -17.33
C PRO A 80 13.11 -8.73 -16.11
N TYR A 81 12.32 -9.78 -16.30
CA TYR A 81 12.10 -10.78 -15.25
C TYR A 81 13.39 -11.46 -14.84
N ASP A 82 13.67 -11.46 -13.55
CA ASP A 82 14.67 -12.34 -12.95
C ASP A 82 14.06 -13.74 -12.73
N GLN A 83 14.64 -14.75 -13.38
CA GLN A 83 14.16 -16.11 -13.28
C GLN A 83 14.67 -16.78 -12.00
N ARG A 84 13.75 -17.11 -11.10
CA ARG A 84 14.04 -17.68 -9.80
C ARG A 84 13.71 -19.18 -9.79
N LEU A 85 14.74 -19.99 -9.69
CA LEU A 85 14.67 -21.46 -9.69
C LEU A 85 15.00 -22.08 -8.33
N ASP A 86 14.99 -21.28 -7.28
CA ASP A 86 15.43 -21.65 -5.92
C ASP A 86 14.66 -22.84 -5.32
N LEU A 87 13.43 -23.07 -5.78
CA LEU A 87 12.58 -24.20 -5.34
C LEU A 87 12.69 -25.42 -6.23
N MET A 88 13.49 -25.33 -7.30
CA MET A 88 13.59 -26.40 -8.28
C MET A 88 14.76 -27.34 -7.97
N PRO A 89 14.70 -28.61 -8.40
CA PRO A 89 15.82 -29.54 -8.26
C PRO A 89 17.11 -29.01 -8.88
N ALA A 90 18.24 -29.37 -8.31
CA ALA A 90 19.54 -28.98 -8.84
C ALA A 90 19.70 -29.39 -10.32
N GLY A 91 20.15 -28.47 -11.15
CA GLY A 91 20.32 -28.68 -12.60
C GLY A 91 19.04 -28.50 -13.43
N TYR A 92 17.92 -28.15 -12.82
CA TYR A 92 16.74 -27.75 -13.57
C TYR A 92 17.00 -26.45 -14.36
N SER A 93 16.46 -26.39 -15.56
CA SER A 93 16.45 -25.18 -16.38
C SER A 93 15.07 -25.02 -17.02
N LEU A 94 14.51 -23.83 -16.92
CA LEU A 94 13.27 -23.51 -17.60
C LEU A 94 13.58 -23.04 -19.02
N ASP A 95 12.96 -23.67 -20.02
CA ASP A 95 13.00 -23.16 -21.40
C ASP A 95 12.11 -21.90 -21.50
N ALA A 96 12.72 -20.74 -21.54
CA ALA A 96 12.01 -19.45 -21.63
C ALA A 96 11.18 -19.32 -22.94
N ALA A 97 11.52 -20.07 -23.98
CA ALA A 97 10.79 -20.07 -25.25
C ALA A 97 9.56 -21.00 -25.27
N GLN A 98 9.36 -21.81 -24.22
CA GLN A 98 8.19 -22.69 -24.15
C GLN A 98 6.89 -21.89 -24.01
N SER A 99 5.82 -22.37 -24.65
CA SER A 99 4.48 -21.81 -24.43
C SER A 99 3.98 -22.13 -23.02
N LYS A 100 3.28 -21.17 -22.42
CA LYS A 100 2.70 -21.25 -21.07
C LYS A 100 1.19 -21.02 -21.18
N ASP A 101 0.42 -21.81 -20.44
CA ASP A 101 -1.03 -21.63 -20.37
C ASP A 101 -1.38 -20.78 -19.14
N LYS A 102 -2.05 -19.66 -19.34
CA LYS A 102 -2.46 -18.78 -18.24
C LYS A 102 -3.62 -19.40 -17.45
N LEU A 103 -3.43 -19.55 -16.16
CA LEU A 103 -4.43 -20.04 -15.23
C LEU A 103 -5.18 -18.88 -14.57
N LEU A 104 -4.44 -17.91 -14.02
CA LEU A 104 -4.98 -16.84 -13.21
C LEU A 104 -4.17 -15.55 -13.41
N ARG A 105 -4.84 -14.40 -13.42
CA ARG A 105 -4.21 -13.08 -13.38
C ARG A 105 -4.91 -12.18 -12.38
N PHE A 106 -4.15 -11.51 -11.52
CA PHE A 106 -4.69 -10.57 -10.53
C PHE A 106 -3.67 -9.46 -10.23
N PHE A 107 -4.14 -8.40 -9.57
CA PHE A 107 -3.26 -7.38 -9.01
C PHE A 107 -3.36 -7.31 -7.49
N ALA A 108 -2.29 -6.86 -6.85
CA ALA A 108 -2.23 -6.59 -5.41
C ALA A 108 -1.81 -5.15 -5.16
N LEU A 109 -2.61 -4.42 -4.38
CA LEU A 109 -2.29 -3.13 -3.76
C LEU A 109 -1.96 -3.37 -2.30
N THR A 110 -1.08 -2.56 -1.71
CA THR A 110 -0.80 -2.64 -0.28
C THR A 110 -0.31 -1.30 0.26
N ASP A 111 -0.46 -1.08 1.56
CA ASP A 111 0.12 0.06 2.26
C ASP A 111 -0.21 1.37 1.56
N ILE A 112 -1.49 1.57 1.31
CA ILE A 112 -2.03 2.73 0.59
C ILE A 112 -2.00 3.95 1.51
N HIS A 113 -2.33 3.75 2.80
CA HIS A 113 -2.35 4.76 3.84
C HIS A 113 -3.11 6.02 3.42
N ILE A 114 -4.37 5.88 3.01
CA ILE A 114 -5.23 7.05 2.84
C ILE A 114 -5.18 7.86 4.12
N THR A 115 -4.82 9.12 4.00
CA THR A 115 -4.52 9.98 5.16
C THR A 115 -5.41 11.22 5.15
N ASP A 116 -6.05 11.48 6.28
CA ASP A 116 -6.59 12.80 6.62
C ASP A 116 -5.45 13.62 7.25
N GLU A 117 -4.88 14.54 6.49
CA GLU A 117 -3.73 15.34 6.91
C GLU A 117 -4.04 16.28 8.08
N GLU A 118 -5.30 16.70 8.20
CA GLU A 118 -5.75 17.58 9.26
C GLU A 118 -6.11 16.84 10.56
N THR A 119 -5.93 15.51 10.59
CA THR A 119 -6.21 14.76 11.82
C THR A 119 -5.41 15.28 13.01
N PRO A 120 -6.04 15.58 14.17
CA PRO A 120 -5.35 16.09 15.34
C PRO A 120 -4.47 15.05 16.04
N ALA A 121 -4.40 13.84 15.53
CA ALA A 121 -3.66 12.73 16.11
C ALA A 121 -2.67 12.10 15.12
N SER A 122 -2.08 12.87 14.23
CA SER A 122 -1.22 12.37 13.13
C SER A 122 0.16 11.86 13.58
N GLY A 123 0.59 12.10 14.82
CA GLY A 123 1.87 11.59 15.34
C GLY A 123 3.11 12.29 14.78
N ILE A 124 2.98 13.46 14.15
CA ILE A 124 4.09 14.21 13.51
C ILE A 124 5.28 14.44 14.45
N VAL A 125 5.03 14.63 15.73
CA VAL A 125 6.09 14.84 16.73
C VAL A 125 7.10 13.69 16.82
N PHE A 126 6.76 12.52 16.31
CA PHE A 126 7.62 11.34 16.38
C PHE A 126 8.52 11.16 15.15
N TYR A 127 8.23 11.79 14.00
CA TYR A 127 9.00 11.58 12.77
C TYR A 127 10.51 11.78 12.95
N PRO A 128 11.02 12.78 13.70
CA PRO A 128 12.45 12.97 13.85
C PRO A 128 13.13 11.90 14.75
N LYS A 129 12.32 11.09 15.45
CA LYS A 129 12.79 10.14 16.46
C LYS A 129 12.85 8.70 15.97
N VAL A 130 12.15 8.39 14.88
CA VAL A 130 11.97 7.01 14.38
C VAL A 130 12.66 6.77 13.04
N GLY A 131 13.51 7.70 12.57
CA GLY A 131 14.27 7.55 11.34
C GLY A 131 13.37 7.32 10.12
N ASN A 132 13.70 6.34 9.30
CA ASN A 132 12.96 6.01 8.08
C ASN A 132 11.49 5.66 8.33
N PHE A 133 11.17 5.03 9.46
CA PHE A 133 9.77 4.81 9.88
C PHE A 133 8.99 6.10 10.16
N GLY A 134 9.68 7.22 10.29
CA GLY A 134 9.06 8.53 10.48
C GLY A 134 8.22 8.99 9.30
N LEU A 135 8.41 8.45 8.11
CA LEU A 135 7.58 8.74 6.94
C LEU A 135 6.11 8.39 7.17
N SER A 136 5.81 7.35 7.94
CA SER A 136 4.44 7.02 8.33
C SER A 136 3.82 8.04 9.30
N CYS A 137 4.65 8.77 10.07
CA CYS A 137 4.20 9.84 10.94
C CYS A 137 4.04 11.17 10.19
N TYR A 138 4.95 11.47 9.27
CA TYR A 138 4.92 12.68 8.46
C TYR A 138 5.71 12.54 7.15
N SER A 139 5.07 12.94 6.08
CA SER A 139 5.69 13.22 4.79
C SER A 139 4.75 14.09 3.95
N PRO A 140 5.24 15.03 3.12
CA PRO A 140 4.37 15.86 2.29
C PRO A 140 3.54 15.09 1.27
N LEU A 141 3.93 13.85 0.94
CA LEU A 141 3.15 12.98 0.06
C LEU A 141 1.79 12.55 0.67
N MET A 142 1.62 12.66 2.00
CA MET A 142 0.36 12.32 2.68
C MET A 142 -0.83 13.15 2.18
N LEU A 143 -0.59 14.37 1.73
CA LEU A 143 -1.59 15.26 1.15
C LEU A 143 -2.28 14.67 -0.09
N TYR A 144 -1.65 13.73 -0.77
CA TYR A 144 -2.06 13.25 -2.09
C TYR A 144 -2.40 11.77 -2.13
N SER A 145 -2.56 11.10 -0.99
CA SER A 145 -2.78 9.64 -0.94
C SER A 145 -4.03 9.19 -1.70
N ALA A 146 -5.11 9.98 -1.65
CA ALA A 146 -6.34 9.72 -2.40
C ALA A 146 -6.12 9.75 -3.92
N GLN A 147 -5.37 10.74 -4.42
CA GLN A 147 -5.10 10.89 -5.85
C GLN A 147 -4.12 9.83 -6.37
N VAL A 148 -3.20 9.36 -5.53
CA VAL A 148 -2.29 8.25 -5.87
C VAL A 148 -3.07 6.94 -6.01
N LEU A 149 -4.02 6.67 -5.10
CA LEU A 149 -4.89 5.50 -5.23
C LEU A 149 -5.75 5.58 -6.50
N ASP A 150 -6.33 6.74 -6.81
CA ASP A 150 -7.12 6.94 -8.03
C ASP A 150 -6.28 6.67 -9.30
N ALA A 151 -5.02 7.14 -9.33
CA ALA A 151 -4.09 6.85 -10.42
C ALA A 151 -3.73 5.36 -10.53
N ALA A 152 -3.60 4.64 -9.40
CA ALA A 152 -3.37 3.20 -9.38
C ALA A 152 -4.59 2.42 -9.90
N VAL A 153 -5.80 2.81 -9.50
CA VAL A 153 -7.07 2.23 -9.98
C VAL A 153 -7.22 2.46 -11.49
N TYR A 154 -6.95 3.68 -11.98
CA TYR A 154 -6.92 3.96 -13.41
C TYR A 154 -5.96 3.03 -14.15
N THR A 155 -4.75 2.84 -13.61
CA THR A 155 -3.72 1.98 -14.20
C THR A 155 -4.15 0.51 -14.23
N ALA A 156 -4.76 0.01 -13.14
CA ALA A 156 -5.32 -1.33 -13.10
C ALA A 156 -6.40 -1.54 -14.18
N ASN A 157 -7.27 -0.55 -14.39
CA ASN A 157 -8.28 -0.59 -15.46
C ASN A 157 -7.64 -0.62 -16.86
N VAL A 158 -6.57 0.13 -17.10
CA VAL A 158 -5.84 0.11 -18.37
C VAL A 158 -5.21 -1.25 -18.62
N LEU A 159 -4.55 -1.82 -17.61
CA LEU A 159 -3.97 -3.17 -17.70
C LEU A 159 -5.03 -4.24 -17.93
N HIS A 160 -6.19 -4.12 -17.27
CA HIS A 160 -7.32 -5.04 -17.44
C HIS A 160 -7.89 -5.02 -18.87
N LYS A 161 -7.95 -3.86 -19.52
CA LYS A 161 -8.38 -3.75 -20.92
C LYS A 161 -7.41 -4.45 -21.88
N VAL A 162 -6.10 -4.42 -21.59
CA VAL A 162 -5.06 -5.08 -22.41
C VAL A 162 -5.07 -6.58 -22.18
N ASP A 163 -5.12 -7.00 -20.93
CA ASP A 163 -5.09 -8.41 -20.52
C ASP A 163 -5.95 -8.58 -19.25
N PRO A 164 -7.14 -9.17 -19.39
CA PRO A 164 -8.15 -9.19 -18.32
C PRO A 164 -7.65 -9.81 -17.02
N MET A 165 -7.91 -9.12 -15.91
CA MET A 165 -7.65 -9.57 -14.55
C MET A 165 -8.86 -10.29 -13.99
N ASP A 166 -8.62 -11.33 -13.24
CA ASP A 166 -9.66 -12.17 -12.62
C ASP A 166 -10.16 -11.56 -11.31
N PHE A 167 -9.27 -10.85 -10.59
CA PHE A 167 -9.61 -10.10 -9.38
C PHE A 167 -8.51 -9.09 -9.03
N GLY A 168 -8.80 -8.20 -8.07
CA GLY A 168 -7.84 -7.36 -7.36
C GLY A 168 -7.84 -7.70 -5.88
N ILE A 169 -6.73 -7.45 -5.18
CA ILE A 169 -6.66 -7.58 -3.73
C ILE A 169 -5.87 -6.43 -3.09
N ALA A 170 -6.42 -5.86 -2.01
CA ALA A 170 -5.71 -4.94 -1.14
C ALA A 170 -5.18 -5.72 0.08
N LEU A 171 -3.87 -5.65 0.32
CA LEU A 171 -3.20 -6.46 1.35
C LEU A 171 -3.08 -5.76 2.71
N GLY A 172 -4.03 -4.89 3.04
CA GLY A 172 -4.04 -4.16 4.31
C GLY A 172 -3.31 -2.83 4.28
N ASP A 173 -3.36 -2.13 5.42
CA ASP A 173 -2.93 -0.73 5.58
C ASP A 173 -3.54 0.17 4.51
N LEU A 174 -4.88 0.03 4.39
CA LEU A 174 -5.69 0.80 3.46
C LEU A 174 -5.69 2.28 3.82
N VAL A 175 -5.70 2.54 5.12
CA VAL A 175 -5.77 3.87 5.74
C VAL A 175 -4.63 4.09 6.71
N ASN A 176 -4.38 5.35 7.08
CA ASN A 176 -3.25 5.68 7.95
C ASN A 176 -3.57 5.51 9.44
N SER A 177 -4.81 5.66 9.85
CA SER A 177 -5.19 5.67 11.26
C SER A 177 -6.62 5.19 11.56
N ALA A 178 -7.17 4.28 10.79
CA ALA A 178 -8.50 3.69 11.00
C ALA A 178 -9.64 4.72 11.17
N GLN A 179 -9.53 5.91 10.60
CA GLN A 179 -10.57 6.93 10.67
C GLN A 179 -11.68 6.63 9.65
N TYR A 180 -12.92 6.94 10.02
CA TYR A 180 -14.09 6.70 9.16
C TYR A 180 -13.98 7.43 7.81
N ASN A 181 -13.57 8.70 7.79
CA ASN A 181 -13.37 9.44 6.55
C ASN A 181 -12.29 8.81 5.66
N GLU A 182 -11.15 8.39 6.21
CA GLU A 182 -10.09 7.70 5.48
C GLU A 182 -10.60 6.39 4.84
N VAL A 183 -11.33 5.56 5.63
CA VAL A 183 -11.92 4.30 5.14
C VAL A 183 -12.96 4.57 4.04
N ARG A 184 -13.78 5.62 4.20
CA ARG A 184 -14.74 6.01 3.17
C ARG A 184 -14.06 6.48 1.90
N TRP A 185 -13.02 7.32 1.98
CA TRP A 185 -12.27 7.77 0.81
C TRP A 185 -11.67 6.58 0.06
N PHE A 186 -11.08 5.61 0.77
CA PHE A 186 -10.57 4.38 0.16
C PHE A 186 -11.65 3.65 -0.64
N ILE A 187 -12.80 3.32 -0.01
CA ILE A 187 -13.87 2.58 -0.66
C ILE A 187 -14.49 3.39 -1.81
N ASP A 188 -14.73 4.68 -1.60
CA ASP A 188 -15.39 5.54 -2.56
C ASP A 188 -14.54 5.81 -3.81
N ILE A 189 -13.19 5.78 -3.69
CA ILE A 189 -12.29 5.81 -4.85
C ILE A 189 -12.47 4.55 -5.71
N LEU A 190 -12.49 3.37 -5.09
CA LEU A 190 -12.73 2.11 -5.82
C LEU A 190 -14.14 2.03 -6.40
N ASP A 191 -15.12 2.60 -5.72
CA ASP A 191 -16.51 2.73 -6.21
C ASP A 191 -16.67 3.75 -7.34
N GLY A 192 -15.68 4.59 -7.62
CA GLY A 192 -15.78 5.66 -8.61
C GLY A 192 -16.70 6.79 -8.20
N LYS A 193 -16.73 7.14 -6.91
CA LYS A 193 -17.53 8.25 -6.40
C LYS A 193 -16.76 9.56 -6.40
N ARG A 194 -17.48 10.64 -6.09
CA ARG A 194 -16.87 11.94 -5.85
C ARG A 194 -16.21 11.95 -4.47
N ILE A 195 -14.93 12.30 -4.45
CA ILE A 195 -14.10 12.35 -3.25
C ILE A 195 -13.95 13.82 -2.82
N LYS A 196 -14.03 14.02 -1.52
CA LYS A 196 -13.76 15.27 -0.81
C LYS A 196 -12.65 14.99 0.19
N PRO A 197 -11.38 15.15 -0.16
CA PRO A 197 -10.25 14.86 0.73
C PRO A 197 -9.97 16.02 1.71
N ASP A 198 -11.00 16.66 2.21
CA ASP A 198 -10.99 17.79 3.09
C ASP A 198 -11.85 17.45 4.32
N SER A 199 -11.32 17.64 5.52
CA SER A 199 -12.00 17.42 6.78
C SER A 199 -12.05 18.71 7.62
N GLY A 200 -13.02 18.83 8.53
CA GLY A 200 -13.18 20.01 9.34
C GLY A 200 -13.95 21.15 8.66
N ILE A 201 -13.48 22.37 8.79
CA ILE A 201 -14.03 23.53 8.09
C ILE A 201 -13.30 23.64 6.74
N LYS A 202 -14.05 23.84 5.67
CA LYS A 202 -13.49 24.08 4.34
C LYS A 202 -12.62 25.32 4.35
N ASP A 203 -11.35 25.11 4.16
CA ASP A 203 -10.33 26.15 4.09
C ASP A 203 -9.44 25.95 2.86
N ASP A 204 -10.05 25.92 1.70
CA ASP A 204 -9.45 25.85 0.38
C ASP A 204 -8.11 26.65 0.28
N PRO A 205 -6.94 25.98 0.24
CA PRO A 205 -5.64 26.65 0.28
C PRO A 205 -5.38 27.56 -0.92
N ILE A 206 -5.91 27.18 -2.10
CA ILE A 206 -5.82 27.94 -3.34
C ILE A 206 -7.23 28.02 -3.93
N PRO A 207 -7.95 29.14 -3.77
CA PRO A 207 -9.33 29.24 -4.21
C PRO A 207 -9.56 28.89 -5.67
N GLY A 208 -10.43 27.89 -5.90
CA GLY A 208 -10.81 27.44 -7.23
C GLY A 208 -10.83 25.91 -7.32
N PRO A 209 -11.39 25.30 -8.36
CA PRO A 209 -11.51 23.86 -8.47
C PRO A 209 -10.25 23.20 -9.09
N GLY A 210 -9.82 22.08 -8.55
CA GLY A 210 -8.79 21.21 -9.12
C GLY A 210 -7.39 21.82 -9.13
N ASN A 211 -7.05 22.67 -8.15
CA ASN A 211 -5.79 23.37 -8.08
C ASN A 211 -4.97 23.10 -6.81
N ASP A 212 -5.53 22.37 -5.84
CA ASP A 212 -4.83 21.87 -4.66
C ASP A 212 -5.32 20.48 -4.20
N TYR A 213 -4.74 19.98 -3.10
CA TYR A 213 -4.95 18.62 -2.61
C TYR A 213 -6.30 18.40 -1.91
N GLN A 214 -6.95 19.46 -1.43
CA GLN A 214 -8.25 19.40 -0.76
C GLN A 214 -9.43 19.47 -1.72
N ASP A 215 -9.18 19.82 -2.97
CA ASP A 215 -10.24 19.95 -3.97
C ASP A 215 -10.97 18.64 -4.23
N GLU A 216 -12.29 18.78 -4.40
CA GLU A 216 -13.12 17.65 -4.78
C GLU A 216 -12.75 17.12 -6.17
N PHE A 217 -12.62 15.80 -6.29
CA PHE A 217 -12.44 15.17 -7.59
C PHE A 217 -13.39 13.99 -7.80
N GLN A 218 -13.64 13.66 -9.06
CA GLN A 218 -14.39 12.48 -9.44
C GLN A 218 -13.42 11.31 -9.60
N ALA A 219 -13.46 10.33 -8.70
CA ALA A 219 -12.64 9.14 -8.83
C ALA A 219 -13.03 8.31 -10.06
N VAL A 220 -12.04 7.68 -10.67
CA VAL A 220 -12.23 6.83 -11.87
C VAL A 220 -13.08 5.60 -11.54
N GLY A 221 -12.87 5.01 -10.37
CA GLY A 221 -13.47 3.75 -9.98
C GLY A 221 -12.83 2.53 -10.63
N LEU A 222 -12.82 1.41 -9.92
CA LEU A 222 -12.35 0.14 -10.47
C LEU A 222 -13.36 -0.38 -11.49
N ASP A 223 -12.88 -0.97 -12.59
CA ASP A 223 -13.73 -1.60 -13.60
C ASP A 223 -14.64 -2.65 -12.93
N LYS A 224 -15.95 -2.55 -13.19
CA LYS A 224 -16.98 -3.36 -12.52
C LYS A 224 -16.87 -4.86 -12.79
N THR A 225 -16.10 -5.25 -13.79
CA THR A 225 -15.83 -6.65 -14.13
C THR A 225 -14.68 -7.23 -13.31
N ILE A 226 -13.92 -6.40 -12.56
CA ILE A 226 -12.88 -6.84 -11.64
C ILE A 226 -13.46 -6.93 -10.22
N PRO A 227 -13.77 -8.11 -9.70
CA PRO A 227 -14.07 -8.27 -8.29
C PRO A 227 -12.81 -7.96 -7.48
N TRP A 228 -12.95 -7.31 -6.31
CA TRP A 228 -11.80 -7.07 -5.46
C TRP A 228 -12.03 -7.50 -4.01
N TYR A 229 -10.96 -7.88 -3.35
CA TYR A 229 -10.92 -8.41 -1.99
C TYR A 229 -9.93 -7.61 -1.15
N THR A 230 -9.96 -7.78 0.19
CA THR A 230 -9.03 -7.08 1.07
C THR A 230 -8.65 -7.89 2.30
N ALA A 231 -7.39 -7.78 2.73
CA ALA A 231 -6.93 -8.18 4.05
C ALA A 231 -6.98 -6.97 5.00
N ILE A 232 -6.82 -7.22 6.29
CA ILE A 232 -6.66 -6.19 7.31
C ILE A 232 -5.18 -5.96 7.59
N GLY A 233 -4.75 -4.69 7.63
CA GLY A 233 -3.45 -4.28 8.11
C GLY A 233 -3.50 -3.67 9.52
N ASN A 234 -2.35 -3.46 10.13
CA ASN A 234 -2.28 -2.91 11.49
C ASN A 234 -2.76 -1.45 11.56
N HIS A 235 -2.57 -0.64 10.52
CA HIS A 235 -3.09 0.73 10.45
C HIS A 235 -4.62 0.78 10.30
N ASP A 236 -5.24 -0.28 9.84
CA ASP A 236 -6.69 -0.32 9.63
C ASP A 236 -7.49 -0.42 10.95
N HIS A 237 -6.81 -0.66 12.09
CA HIS A 237 -7.49 -0.72 13.38
C HIS A 237 -6.69 -0.19 14.59
N PHE A 238 -5.39 0.11 14.41
CA PHE A 238 -4.60 0.76 15.45
C PHE A 238 -4.36 2.24 15.14
N TRP A 239 -4.20 3.06 16.16
CA TRP A 239 -3.72 4.44 16.00
C TRP A 239 -2.29 4.41 15.44
N MET A 240 -2.10 5.00 14.26
CA MET A 240 -0.83 5.00 13.53
C MET A 240 -0.23 3.60 13.36
N GLY A 241 -1.04 2.56 13.34
CA GLY A 241 -0.62 1.17 13.23
C GLY A 241 0.11 0.60 14.45
N VAL A 242 0.33 1.39 15.52
CA VAL A 242 1.27 1.05 16.59
C VAL A 242 0.67 1.00 18.00
N LYS A 243 -0.56 1.48 18.20
CA LYS A 243 -1.22 1.45 19.51
C LYS A 243 -2.73 1.26 19.40
N PRO A 244 -3.35 0.47 20.30
CA PRO A 244 -4.80 0.39 20.40
C PRO A 244 -5.43 1.75 20.66
N VAL A 245 -6.56 1.99 20.04
CA VAL A 245 -7.29 3.25 20.16
C VAL A 245 -8.02 3.31 21.49
N ASN A 246 -7.63 4.22 22.40
CA ASN A 246 -8.31 4.46 23.67
C ASN A 246 -9.32 5.60 23.60
N ASP A 247 -10.15 5.75 24.65
CA ASP A 247 -11.18 6.80 24.72
C ASP A 247 -10.63 8.22 24.59
N ARG A 248 -9.38 8.45 24.99
CA ARG A 248 -8.77 9.76 24.95
C ARG A 248 -8.42 10.16 23.52
N VAL A 249 -7.82 9.25 22.73
CA VAL A 249 -7.56 9.51 21.32
C VAL A 249 -8.85 9.56 20.52
N ARG A 250 -9.85 8.70 20.81
CA ARG A 250 -11.18 8.75 20.18
C ARG A 250 -11.86 10.11 20.35
N LYS A 251 -11.80 10.70 21.54
CA LYS A 251 -12.37 12.01 21.83
C LYS A 251 -11.58 13.16 21.20
N SER A 252 -10.26 13.02 21.13
CA SER A 252 -9.40 14.06 20.57
C SER A 252 -9.58 14.19 19.07
N VAL A 253 -9.59 13.09 18.34
CA VAL A 253 -9.59 13.08 16.88
C VAL A 253 -10.80 13.77 16.25
N ILE A 254 -11.97 13.71 16.90
CA ILE A 254 -13.19 14.40 16.44
C ILE A 254 -13.36 15.83 16.96
N SER A 255 -12.46 16.28 17.85
CA SER A 255 -12.53 17.59 18.50
C SER A 255 -11.62 18.61 17.84
N GLU A 256 -11.65 19.84 18.36
CA GLU A 256 -10.72 20.90 17.97
C GLU A 256 -9.34 20.80 18.65
N ASN A 257 -9.07 19.73 19.44
CA ASN A 257 -7.86 19.66 20.27
C ASN A 257 -6.88 18.65 19.70
N ILE A 258 -5.67 19.12 19.39
CA ILE A 258 -4.55 18.24 19.03
C ILE A 258 -4.30 17.26 20.18
N PHE A 259 -4.16 15.98 19.84
CA PHE A 259 -3.91 14.91 20.80
C PHE A 259 -2.58 15.11 21.52
N THR A 260 -2.54 14.76 22.80
CA THR A 260 -1.30 14.79 23.56
C THR A 260 -1.00 13.41 24.13
N VAL A 261 0.27 13.01 24.12
CA VAL A 261 0.70 11.66 24.44
C VAL A 261 2.09 11.68 25.08
N GLY A 262 2.47 10.63 25.79
CA GLY A 262 3.83 10.43 26.29
C GLY A 262 4.76 9.78 25.26
N ASN A 263 5.83 9.17 25.73
CA ASN A 263 6.76 8.45 24.86
C ASN A 263 6.28 7.01 24.65
N ILE A 264 5.43 6.81 23.64
CA ILE A 264 4.81 5.53 23.29
C ILE A 264 5.80 4.40 22.95
N PHE A 265 7.03 4.76 22.60
CA PHE A 265 8.10 3.78 22.29
C PHE A 265 8.86 3.31 23.53
N LYS A 266 8.57 3.90 24.70
CA LYS A 266 9.25 3.58 25.97
C LYS A 266 8.31 3.07 27.04
N ASP A 267 7.04 3.49 27.01
CA ASP A 267 6.06 3.16 28.04
C ASP A 267 4.70 2.81 27.41
N PRO A 268 4.17 1.62 27.66
CA PRO A 268 2.87 1.19 27.13
C PRO A 268 1.71 2.07 27.63
N ASN A 269 1.84 2.71 28.79
CA ASN A 269 0.84 3.60 29.37
C ASN A 269 0.95 5.05 28.87
N ALA A 270 1.96 5.36 28.06
CA ALA A 270 2.24 6.71 27.57
C ALA A 270 1.10 7.34 26.76
N MET A 271 0.14 6.55 26.26
CA MET A 271 -1.07 7.05 25.62
C MET A 271 -1.93 7.93 26.52
N ASN A 272 -1.77 7.83 27.84
CA ASN A 272 -2.49 8.63 28.83
C ASN A 272 -1.73 9.88 29.32
N ASP A 273 -0.49 10.04 28.89
CA ASP A 273 0.35 11.17 29.26
C ASP A 273 0.09 12.39 28.38
N SER A 274 0.73 13.51 28.71
CA SER A 274 0.63 14.78 27.99
C SER A 274 1.99 15.44 27.76
N LEU A 275 3.02 14.63 27.49
CA LEU A 275 4.38 15.11 27.31
C LEU A 275 4.59 15.78 25.95
N PHE A 276 3.98 15.22 24.92
CA PHE A 276 4.08 15.70 23.53
C PHE A 276 2.70 16.02 22.98
N ALA A 277 2.58 17.10 22.20
CA ALA A 277 1.47 17.31 21.29
C ALA A 277 1.82 16.65 19.95
N THR A 278 0.91 15.84 19.42
CA THR A 278 1.17 15.01 18.23
C THR A 278 1.35 15.81 16.96
N GLY A 279 0.65 16.93 16.85
CA GLY A 279 0.63 17.79 15.67
C GLY A 279 -0.42 17.38 14.64
N THR A 280 -0.61 18.26 13.69
CA THR A 280 -1.43 18.08 12.49
C THR A 280 -0.83 18.92 11.37
N MET A 281 -1.30 18.75 10.13
CA MET A 281 -1.03 19.71 9.07
C MET A 281 -2.13 20.76 9.03
N ASP A 282 -1.78 21.98 8.62
CA ASP A 282 -2.75 23.05 8.43
C ASP A 282 -3.26 23.00 6.98
N GLY A 283 -4.51 22.59 6.82
CA GLY A 283 -5.19 22.50 5.53
C GLY A 283 -5.32 23.83 4.80
N SER A 284 -5.11 24.96 5.48
CA SER A 284 -5.18 26.29 4.88
C SER A 284 -3.97 26.65 3.99
N THR A 285 -2.98 25.76 3.83
CA THR A 285 -1.76 26.04 3.06
C THR A 285 -1.48 25.00 1.97
N PRO A 286 -0.92 25.41 0.81
CA PRO A 286 -0.62 24.50 -0.29
C PRO A 286 0.40 23.39 0.03
N TYR A 287 1.10 23.48 1.15
CA TYR A 287 2.16 22.59 1.58
C TYR A 287 1.84 21.79 2.85
N GLY A 288 0.62 21.93 3.39
CA GLY A 288 0.27 21.30 4.65
C GLY A 288 1.17 21.75 5.80
N THR A 289 1.12 23.02 6.19
CA THR A 289 1.96 23.56 7.26
C THR A 289 1.74 22.81 8.57
N ILE A 290 2.81 22.29 9.18
CA ILE A 290 2.73 21.58 10.46
C ILE A 290 2.46 22.56 11.58
N ILE A 291 1.41 22.29 12.36
CA ILE A 291 1.07 23.03 13.57
C ILE A 291 0.93 22.10 14.78
N GLY A 292 1.24 22.61 15.96
CA GLY A 292 0.99 21.92 17.23
C GLY A 292 1.80 20.64 17.48
N ALA A 293 2.88 20.40 16.75
CA ALA A 293 3.77 19.27 16.99
C ALA A 293 4.94 19.68 17.91
N GLY A 294 5.17 18.95 19.02
CA GLY A 294 6.33 19.21 19.86
C GLY A 294 6.14 18.88 21.34
N VAL A 295 7.13 19.31 22.15
CA VAL A 295 7.12 19.12 23.61
C VAL A 295 6.11 20.09 24.25
N ARG A 296 5.09 19.54 24.91
CA ARG A 296 3.98 20.32 25.47
C ARG A 296 4.43 21.46 26.41
N ALA A 297 5.43 21.20 27.26
CA ALA A 297 5.95 22.18 28.20
C ALA A 297 6.65 23.39 27.55
N GLN A 298 7.01 23.26 26.26
CA GLN A 298 7.65 24.35 25.49
C GLN A 298 6.64 25.19 24.70
N MET A 299 5.36 24.81 24.70
CA MET A 299 4.30 25.50 23.99
C MET A 299 3.56 26.46 24.93
N GLN A 300 3.35 27.70 24.52
CA GLN A 300 2.49 28.63 25.24
C GLN A 300 1.04 28.13 25.26
N GLN A 301 0.57 27.72 24.10
CA GLN A 301 -0.71 27.00 23.96
C GLN A 301 -0.61 26.03 22.78
N ILE A 302 -1.39 24.94 22.84
CA ILE A 302 -1.58 24.06 21.68
C ILE A 302 -2.60 24.73 20.76
N PRO A 303 -2.33 24.89 19.45
CA PRO A 303 -3.31 25.43 18.53
C PRO A 303 -4.54 24.53 18.47
N LYS A 304 -5.67 25.11 18.09
CA LYS A 304 -6.91 24.41 17.84
C LYS A 304 -7.10 24.28 16.34
N ILE A 305 -7.78 23.23 15.95
CA ILE A 305 -8.14 22.92 14.57
C ILE A 305 -9.67 22.78 14.46
N PRO A 306 -10.24 22.86 13.25
CA PRO A 306 -11.66 22.57 13.07
C PRO A 306 -12.02 21.14 13.51
N ALA A 307 -13.13 21.00 14.26
CA ALA A 307 -13.62 19.69 14.67
C ALA A 307 -14.38 18.99 13.55
N ASP A 308 -14.19 17.67 13.38
CA ASP A 308 -14.96 16.87 12.44
C ASP A 308 -15.32 15.49 13.04
N ALA A 309 -16.62 15.17 13.06
CA ALA A 309 -17.13 13.90 13.54
C ALA A 309 -16.75 12.71 12.62
N ASN A 310 -16.42 12.97 11.37
CA ASN A 310 -16.02 11.93 10.41
C ASN A 310 -14.59 11.42 10.65
N ARG A 311 -13.79 12.12 11.45
CA ARG A 311 -12.49 11.63 11.91
C ARG A 311 -12.59 10.53 12.99
N ARG A 312 -13.81 10.12 13.40
CA ARG A 312 -13.98 9.06 14.40
C ARG A 312 -13.25 7.79 14.02
N PHE A 313 -12.55 7.22 14.98
CA PHE A 313 -11.91 5.93 14.80
C PHE A 313 -12.94 4.80 14.70
N LEU A 314 -12.70 3.89 13.77
CA LEU A 314 -13.41 2.63 13.64
C LEU A 314 -12.63 1.53 14.37
N SER A 315 -13.34 0.60 14.97
CA SER A 315 -12.78 -0.69 15.39
C SER A 315 -12.57 -1.59 14.16
N LYS A 316 -11.79 -2.66 14.30
CA LYS A 316 -11.60 -3.66 13.24
C LYS A 316 -12.94 -4.14 12.66
N ASN A 317 -13.91 -4.44 13.52
CA ASN A 317 -15.24 -4.88 13.09
C ASN A 317 -15.99 -3.80 12.29
N GLU A 318 -15.92 -2.53 12.74
CA GLU A 318 -16.55 -1.42 12.03
C GLU A 318 -15.90 -1.15 10.67
N VAL A 319 -14.58 -1.31 10.53
CA VAL A 319 -13.89 -1.24 9.22
C VAL A 319 -14.42 -2.32 8.29
N MET A 320 -14.51 -3.57 8.75
CA MET A 320 -15.08 -4.68 7.97
C MET A 320 -16.55 -4.46 7.61
N GLU A 321 -17.34 -3.88 8.51
CA GLU A 321 -18.74 -3.53 8.23
C GLU A 321 -18.84 -2.42 7.17
N GLU A 322 -17.96 -1.44 7.23
CA GLU A 322 -17.94 -0.34 6.26
C GLU A 322 -17.64 -0.82 4.84
N MET A 323 -16.82 -1.89 4.67
CA MET A 323 -16.58 -2.55 3.38
C MET A 323 -17.85 -3.09 2.71
N SER A 324 -18.93 -3.32 3.47
CA SER A 324 -20.22 -3.72 2.91
C SER A 324 -21.01 -2.57 2.27
N ARG A 325 -20.59 -1.31 2.50
CA ARG A 325 -21.22 -0.10 1.95
C ARG A 325 -20.52 0.34 0.67
N THR A 326 -20.54 -0.52 -0.32
CA THR A 326 -19.84 -0.40 -1.59
C THR A 326 -20.80 -0.63 -2.77
N SER A 327 -20.44 -0.17 -3.95
CA SER A 327 -21.09 -0.45 -5.24
C SER A 327 -20.32 -1.43 -6.11
N THR A 328 -19.12 -1.84 -5.71
CA THR A 328 -18.27 -2.82 -6.39
C THR A 328 -18.46 -4.22 -5.78
N LEU A 329 -17.92 -5.25 -6.42
CA LEU A 329 -18.15 -6.65 -6.05
C LEU A 329 -16.85 -7.32 -5.60
N PRO A 330 -16.96 -8.39 -4.77
CA PRO A 330 -18.15 -8.83 -4.02
C PRO A 330 -18.49 -7.84 -2.91
N VAL A 331 -19.75 -7.71 -2.55
CA VAL A 331 -20.16 -6.86 -1.41
C VAL A 331 -19.46 -7.35 -0.15
N GLY A 332 -18.83 -6.41 0.59
CA GLY A 332 -18.02 -6.72 1.78
C GLY A 332 -16.61 -7.22 1.48
N HIS A 333 -16.24 -7.34 0.21
CA HIS A 333 -14.89 -7.63 -0.28
C HIS A 333 -14.19 -8.79 0.43
N GLY A 334 -14.98 -9.83 0.77
CA GLY A 334 -14.56 -11.03 1.49
C GLY A 334 -15.06 -11.09 2.95
N PHE A 335 -15.23 -9.98 3.63
CA PHE A 335 -15.53 -9.98 5.08
C PHE A 335 -16.94 -10.43 5.44
N ILE A 336 -17.91 -10.41 4.51
CA ILE A 336 -19.23 -10.98 4.77
C ILE A 336 -19.15 -12.48 5.03
N GLN A 337 -18.21 -13.17 4.39
CA GLN A 337 -18.00 -14.61 4.54
C GLN A 337 -17.46 -14.98 5.93
N THR A 338 -16.87 -14.04 6.66
CA THR A 338 -16.38 -14.26 8.03
C THR A 338 -17.50 -14.50 9.06
N LYS A 339 -18.75 -14.31 8.67
CA LYS A 339 -19.94 -14.57 9.54
C LYS A 339 -20.38 -16.04 9.52
N GLU A 340 -19.73 -16.87 8.72
CA GLU A 340 -20.01 -18.31 8.70
C GLU A 340 -19.50 -19.00 9.98
N GLU A 341 -20.14 -20.11 10.33
CA GLU A 341 -19.76 -20.91 11.50
C GLU A 341 -18.29 -21.39 11.38
N ASN A 342 -17.48 -21.16 12.41
CA ASN A 342 -16.04 -21.42 12.47
C ASN A 342 -15.11 -20.48 11.65
N SER A 343 -15.58 -19.32 11.21
CA SER A 343 -14.71 -18.29 10.67
C SER A 343 -14.12 -17.40 11.78
N PHE A 344 -12.96 -16.80 11.50
CA PHE A 344 -12.37 -15.76 12.35
C PHE A 344 -12.54 -14.40 11.68
N ASN A 345 -12.80 -13.37 12.48
CA ASN A 345 -12.89 -12.01 11.96
C ASN A 345 -11.65 -11.64 11.17
N GLY A 346 -11.85 -11.17 9.95
CA GLY A 346 -10.77 -10.81 9.03
C GLY A 346 -10.19 -11.97 8.21
N CYS A 347 -10.51 -13.24 8.54
CA CYS A 347 -10.04 -14.41 7.80
C CYS A 347 -11.15 -15.00 6.93
N TYR A 348 -10.88 -15.28 5.67
CA TYR A 348 -11.81 -15.91 4.73
C TYR A 348 -11.05 -16.57 3.57
N SER A 349 -11.75 -17.33 2.76
CA SER A 349 -11.21 -17.88 1.52
C SER A 349 -12.19 -17.76 0.37
N PHE A 350 -11.68 -17.73 -0.86
CA PHE A 350 -12.49 -17.68 -2.07
C PHE A 350 -11.83 -18.41 -3.24
N GLU A 351 -12.64 -18.72 -4.25
CA GLU A 351 -12.19 -19.30 -5.50
C GLU A 351 -12.33 -18.24 -6.60
N PRO A 352 -11.23 -17.79 -7.22
CA PRO A 352 -11.28 -16.69 -8.20
C PRO A 352 -12.13 -16.98 -9.43
N LYS A 353 -12.18 -18.24 -9.84
CA LYS A 353 -12.94 -18.74 -11.01
C LYS A 353 -13.61 -20.05 -10.66
N ALA A 354 -14.85 -20.23 -11.12
CA ALA A 354 -15.48 -21.52 -11.11
C ALA A 354 -14.62 -22.55 -11.89
N ASP A 355 -14.53 -23.76 -11.39
CA ASP A 355 -13.81 -24.90 -11.97
C ASP A 355 -12.26 -24.75 -12.03
N LEU A 356 -11.69 -23.57 -11.82
CA LEU A 356 -10.24 -23.42 -11.69
C LEU A 356 -9.79 -23.99 -10.33
N PRO A 357 -8.88 -24.97 -10.30
CA PRO A 357 -8.44 -25.56 -9.04
C PRO A 357 -7.42 -24.64 -8.31
N ILE A 358 -7.82 -23.41 -8.03
CA ILE A 358 -7.04 -22.43 -7.25
C ILE A 358 -7.95 -21.85 -6.16
N LYS A 359 -7.42 -21.75 -4.95
CA LYS A 359 -8.06 -21.17 -3.76
C LYS A 359 -7.17 -20.07 -3.22
N VAL A 360 -7.75 -18.92 -2.92
CA VAL A 360 -7.09 -17.83 -2.20
C VAL A 360 -7.59 -17.85 -0.75
N ILE A 361 -6.65 -17.82 0.18
CA ILE A 361 -6.89 -17.80 1.63
C ILE A 361 -6.42 -16.44 2.12
N VAL A 362 -7.34 -15.60 2.57
CA VAL A 362 -7.03 -14.28 3.15
C VAL A 362 -6.96 -14.43 4.66
N LEU A 363 -5.83 -14.00 5.22
CA LEU A 363 -5.51 -14.17 6.63
C LEU A 363 -5.34 -12.81 7.30
N ASP A 364 -6.06 -12.58 8.38
CA ASP A 364 -5.73 -11.51 9.33
C ASP A 364 -4.61 -12.01 10.24
N ASP A 365 -3.41 -11.54 9.99
CA ASP A 365 -2.20 -11.83 10.76
C ASP A 365 -1.78 -10.65 11.66
N THR A 366 -2.66 -9.66 11.85
CA THR A 366 -2.43 -8.53 12.75
C THR A 366 -2.71 -8.92 14.21
N GLN A 367 -2.12 -8.16 15.13
CA GLN A 367 -2.37 -8.33 16.56
C GLN A 367 -3.80 -7.99 16.95
N ASP A 368 -4.30 -8.60 18.03
CA ASP A 368 -5.59 -8.24 18.60
C ASP A 368 -5.48 -6.98 19.47
N GLU A 369 -6.51 -6.14 19.44
CA GLU A 369 -6.57 -4.90 20.23
C GLU A 369 -6.56 -5.16 21.76
N SER A 370 -6.97 -6.34 22.18
CA SER A 370 -7.01 -6.76 23.60
C SER A 370 -5.67 -7.31 24.11
N GLU A 371 -4.70 -7.55 23.26
CA GLU A 371 -3.36 -7.97 23.69
C GLU A 371 -2.70 -6.89 24.54
N ILE A 372 -2.08 -7.29 25.63
CA ILE A 372 -1.32 -6.39 26.51
C ILE A 372 0.16 -6.46 26.15
N ARG A 373 0.71 -5.37 25.65
CA ARG A 373 2.11 -5.29 25.26
C ARG A 373 2.84 -4.16 25.97
N ASN A 374 4.13 -4.40 26.22
CA ASN A 374 5.05 -3.42 26.81
C ASN A 374 5.83 -2.61 25.76
N ASP A 375 5.52 -2.79 24.47
CA ASP A 375 6.14 -2.11 23.34
C ASP A 375 5.08 -1.62 22.35
N ILE A 376 5.46 -1.38 21.11
CA ILE A 376 4.51 -1.01 20.03
C ILE A 376 3.80 -2.25 19.50
N TYR A 377 2.64 -2.04 18.88
CA TYR A 377 1.93 -3.01 18.06
C TYR A 377 2.42 -2.89 16.61
N GLY A 378 1.92 -3.71 15.72
CA GLY A 378 2.31 -3.72 14.30
C GLY A 378 3.17 -4.93 13.95
N TYR A 379 3.19 -5.95 14.78
CA TYR A 379 3.84 -7.23 14.48
C TYR A 379 2.83 -8.24 13.94
N GLY A 380 3.33 -9.19 13.16
CA GLY A 380 2.55 -10.37 12.76
C GLY A 380 2.33 -11.30 13.95
N THR A 381 1.15 -11.90 14.02
CA THR A 381 0.79 -12.88 15.03
C THR A 381 -0.31 -13.81 14.53
N LEU A 382 -0.25 -15.06 14.97
CA LEU A 382 -1.33 -16.03 14.83
C LEU A 382 -1.57 -16.66 16.20
N GLU A 383 -2.68 -16.30 16.84
CA GLU A 383 -3.16 -17.07 17.98
C GLU A 383 -3.73 -18.42 17.51
N ASN A 384 -3.82 -19.37 18.43
CA ASN A 384 -4.18 -20.76 18.12
C ASN A 384 -5.44 -20.88 17.24
N GLY A 385 -6.43 -20.03 17.45
CA GLY A 385 -7.67 -20.07 16.68
C GLY A 385 -7.49 -19.74 15.20
N ARG A 386 -6.77 -18.65 14.86
CA ARG A 386 -6.48 -18.28 13.47
C ARG A 386 -5.51 -19.26 12.82
N HIS A 387 -4.53 -19.73 13.58
CA HIS A 387 -3.62 -20.77 13.13
C HIS A 387 -4.38 -22.04 12.74
N ASP A 388 -5.19 -22.59 13.66
CA ASP A 388 -5.99 -23.79 13.40
C ASP A 388 -6.96 -23.60 12.21
N TRP A 389 -7.51 -22.38 12.04
CA TRP A 389 -8.34 -22.07 10.90
C TRP A 389 -7.53 -22.12 9.59
N LEU A 390 -6.34 -21.51 9.56
CA LEU A 390 -5.45 -21.53 8.39
C LEU A 390 -5.12 -22.96 8.00
N ILE A 391 -4.72 -23.79 8.95
CA ILE A 391 -4.37 -25.20 8.70
C ILE A 391 -5.57 -25.96 8.13
N ARG A 392 -6.77 -25.79 8.69
CA ARG A 392 -8.00 -26.40 8.11
C ARG A 392 -8.27 -25.95 6.67
N GLN A 393 -7.99 -24.67 6.34
CA GLN A 393 -8.16 -24.18 4.95
C GLN A 393 -7.17 -24.82 3.99
N LEU A 394 -5.93 -25.01 4.44
CA LEU A 394 -4.88 -25.67 3.67
C LEU A 394 -5.15 -27.17 3.50
N GLU A 395 -5.54 -27.88 4.56
CA GLU A 395 -5.96 -29.29 4.49
C GLU A 395 -7.11 -29.52 3.53
N ALA A 396 -8.14 -28.66 3.60
CA ALA A 396 -9.28 -28.71 2.68
C ALA A 396 -8.85 -28.48 1.24
N GLY A 397 -8.05 -27.44 0.97
CA GLY A 397 -7.51 -27.15 -0.37
C GLY A 397 -6.62 -28.29 -0.91
N GLN A 398 -5.76 -28.86 -0.07
CA GLN A 398 -4.92 -30.00 -0.42
C GLN A 398 -5.77 -31.23 -0.78
N LYS A 399 -6.77 -31.56 0.05
CA LYS A 399 -7.70 -32.69 -0.16
C LYS A 399 -8.54 -32.52 -1.42
N GLU A 400 -8.96 -31.30 -1.72
CA GLU A 400 -9.74 -30.96 -2.92
C GLU A 400 -8.85 -30.90 -4.18
N GLY A 401 -7.53 -30.98 -4.02
CA GLY A 401 -6.54 -30.83 -5.09
C GLY A 401 -6.60 -29.44 -5.69
N LYS A 402 -6.53 -28.41 -4.86
CA LYS A 402 -6.44 -27.00 -5.28
C LYS A 402 -5.05 -26.46 -5.02
N LEU A 403 -4.52 -25.67 -5.93
CA LEU A 403 -3.40 -24.79 -5.67
C LEU A 403 -3.84 -23.69 -4.71
N MET A 404 -2.99 -23.29 -3.80
CA MET A 404 -3.34 -22.34 -2.75
C MET A 404 -2.43 -21.12 -2.77
N ILE A 405 -3.03 -19.94 -2.55
CA ILE A 405 -2.36 -18.66 -2.36
C ILE A 405 -2.83 -18.12 -1.02
N ILE A 406 -1.89 -17.78 -0.14
CA ILE A 406 -2.19 -17.06 1.11
C ILE A 406 -1.95 -15.58 0.85
N ALA A 407 -2.91 -14.76 1.21
CA ALA A 407 -2.84 -13.30 1.17
C ALA A 407 -2.99 -12.76 2.59
N ALA A 408 -1.96 -12.11 3.10
CA ALA A 408 -1.91 -11.53 4.43
C ALA A 408 -1.29 -10.14 4.37
N HIS A 409 -1.31 -9.40 5.49
CA HIS A 409 -0.66 -8.10 5.50
C HIS A 409 0.84 -8.24 5.80
N ILE A 410 1.23 -9.05 6.77
CA ILE A 410 2.59 -9.12 7.30
C ILE A 410 3.34 -10.31 6.70
N PRO A 411 4.56 -10.10 6.15
CA PRO A 411 5.36 -11.18 5.60
C PRO A 411 5.96 -12.05 6.72
N ILE A 412 5.99 -13.37 6.54
CA ILE A 412 6.60 -14.31 7.50
C ILE A 412 8.12 -14.42 7.36
N GLY A 413 8.67 -14.08 6.20
CA GLY A 413 10.10 -14.21 5.91
C GLY A 413 10.99 -13.10 6.47
N VAL A 414 10.60 -12.41 7.52
CA VAL A 414 11.36 -11.30 8.09
C VAL A 414 12.53 -11.82 8.93
N ALA A 415 13.74 -11.29 8.68
CA ALA A 415 14.92 -11.69 9.44
C ALA A 415 14.77 -11.38 10.94
N PRO A 416 15.24 -12.25 11.84
CA PRO A 416 15.20 -12.01 13.27
C PRO A 416 15.83 -10.66 13.65
N GLY A 417 15.19 -9.91 14.54
CA GLY A 417 15.67 -8.61 15.02
C GLY A 417 15.38 -7.42 14.11
N GLN A 418 14.69 -7.61 12.96
CA GLN A 418 14.11 -6.51 12.23
C GLN A 418 12.88 -5.99 12.99
N PRO A 419 12.74 -4.67 13.18
CA PRO A 419 11.47 -4.13 13.68
C PRO A 419 10.37 -4.48 12.68
N VAL A 420 9.17 -4.76 13.17
CA VAL A 420 7.99 -5.07 12.36
C VAL A 420 7.99 -6.43 11.64
N GLY A 421 8.55 -7.46 12.30
CA GLY A 421 8.39 -8.86 11.91
C GLY A 421 7.31 -9.58 12.72
N TRP A 422 7.41 -10.91 12.80
CA TRP A 422 6.55 -11.70 13.68
C TRP A 422 6.99 -11.57 15.14
N TYR A 423 6.01 -11.55 16.04
CA TYR A 423 6.23 -11.34 17.47
C TYR A 423 7.09 -12.44 18.12
N ASN A 424 6.98 -13.67 17.63
CA ASN A 424 7.71 -14.81 18.15
C ASN A 424 8.38 -15.58 17.00
N THR A 425 9.71 -15.48 16.92
CA THR A 425 10.51 -16.16 15.89
C THR A 425 10.41 -17.69 15.94
N THR A 426 10.07 -18.29 17.10
CA THR A 426 9.83 -19.73 17.21
C THR A 426 8.55 -20.10 16.48
N VAL A 427 7.48 -19.33 16.67
CA VAL A 427 6.22 -19.55 15.96
C VAL A 427 6.40 -19.37 14.45
N GLU A 428 7.19 -18.37 14.02
CA GLU A 428 7.52 -18.16 12.61
C GLU A 428 8.17 -19.39 11.97
N ASN A 429 9.19 -19.96 12.62
CA ASN A 429 9.89 -21.12 12.11
C ASN A 429 8.99 -22.37 12.08
N ASP A 430 8.21 -22.60 13.13
CA ASP A 430 7.28 -23.73 13.22
C ASP A 430 6.21 -23.62 12.14
N LEU A 431 5.65 -22.42 11.93
CA LEU A 431 4.67 -22.15 10.87
C LEU A 431 5.24 -22.43 9.48
N VAL A 432 6.47 -21.97 9.19
CA VAL A 432 7.10 -22.22 7.89
C VAL A 432 7.27 -23.71 7.62
N GLU A 433 7.74 -24.49 8.62
CA GLU A 433 7.90 -25.94 8.45
C GLU A 433 6.54 -26.64 8.28
N GLU A 434 5.49 -26.18 8.95
CA GLU A 434 4.15 -26.70 8.79
C GLU A 434 3.58 -26.38 7.40
N LEU A 435 3.74 -25.14 6.91
CA LEU A 435 3.31 -24.72 5.58
C LEU A 435 3.97 -25.55 4.46
N LYS A 436 5.23 -25.97 4.62
CA LYS A 436 5.93 -26.85 3.68
C LYS A 436 5.30 -28.25 3.57
N THR A 437 4.46 -28.66 4.52
CA THR A 437 3.75 -29.95 4.42
C THR A 437 2.61 -29.94 3.40
N PHE A 438 2.29 -28.77 2.84
CA PHE A 438 1.23 -28.58 1.84
C PHE A 438 1.82 -28.38 0.43
N PRO A 439 2.08 -29.42 -0.36
CA PRO A 439 2.73 -29.31 -1.67
C PRO A 439 1.94 -28.45 -2.68
N ASN A 440 0.63 -28.25 -2.47
CA ASN A 440 -0.18 -27.39 -3.32
C ASN A 440 -0.15 -25.90 -2.91
N LEU A 441 0.52 -25.53 -1.82
CA LEU A 441 0.76 -24.13 -1.49
C LEU A 441 1.78 -23.55 -2.47
N LEU A 442 1.38 -22.50 -3.19
CA LEU A 442 2.23 -21.82 -4.16
C LEU A 442 2.94 -20.61 -3.56
N LEU A 443 2.16 -19.77 -2.89
CA LEU A 443 2.53 -18.39 -2.68
C LEU A 443 1.92 -17.82 -1.40
N TRP A 444 2.71 -17.06 -0.65
CA TRP A 444 2.30 -16.10 0.36
C TRP A 444 2.55 -14.70 -0.21
N ILE A 445 1.53 -13.84 -0.27
CA ILE A 445 1.67 -12.45 -0.68
C ILE A 445 1.40 -11.52 0.50
N ALA A 446 2.23 -10.47 0.63
CA ALA A 446 2.17 -9.55 1.76
C ALA A 446 2.60 -8.12 1.39
N GLY A 447 2.46 -7.20 2.34
CA GLY A 447 2.91 -5.80 2.32
C GLY A 447 3.71 -5.42 3.55
N HIS A 448 3.27 -4.39 4.27
CA HIS A 448 3.67 -4.00 5.62
C HIS A 448 5.02 -3.29 5.75
N ARG A 449 6.10 -3.80 5.17
CA ARG A 449 7.44 -3.20 5.31
C ARG A 449 7.77 -2.21 4.21
N HIS A 450 6.86 -2.04 3.27
CA HIS A 450 7.04 -1.15 2.11
C HIS A 450 8.27 -1.52 1.26
N LEU A 451 8.54 -2.82 1.12
CA LEU A 451 9.66 -3.36 0.36
C LEU A 451 9.17 -4.28 -0.77
N ASN A 452 9.96 -4.34 -1.86
CA ASN A 452 9.82 -5.40 -2.84
C ASN A 452 10.78 -6.53 -2.45
N THR A 453 10.28 -7.58 -1.80
CA THR A 453 11.08 -8.76 -1.47
C THR A 453 10.48 -10.03 -2.02
N VAL A 454 11.34 -11.00 -2.32
CA VAL A 454 10.95 -12.35 -2.72
C VAL A 454 11.81 -13.34 -1.95
N LYS A 455 11.16 -14.23 -1.21
CA LYS A 455 11.83 -15.26 -0.43
C LYS A 455 11.36 -16.64 -0.88
N ALA A 456 12.30 -17.54 -1.06
CA ALA A 456 12.06 -18.95 -1.29
C ALA A 456 12.03 -19.70 0.04
N PHE A 457 11.05 -20.57 0.21
CA PHE A 457 11.01 -21.55 1.29
C PHE A 457 11.14 -22.96 0.68
N PRO A 458 12.38 -23.42 0.43
CA PRO A 458 12.62 -24.71 -0.19
C PRO A 458 12.25 -25.87 0.73
N SER A 459 11.91 -27.00 0.13
CA SER A 459 11.71 -28.25 0.86
C SER A 459 12.96 -28.66 1.62
N SER A 460 12.77 -29.19 2.81
CA SER A 460 13.84 -29.82 3.59
C SER A 460 14.19 -31.22 3.06
N ASP A 461 13.30 -31.85 2.26
CA ASP A 461 13.51 -33.12 1.58
C ASP A 461 13.73 -32.91 0.07
N THR A 462 14.94 -33.16 -0.39
CA THR A 462 15.32 -33.00 -1.81
C THR A 462 14.58 -33.96 -2.75
N ASN A 463 13.97 -35.03 -2.24
CA ASN A 463 13.14 -35.96 -3.03
C ASN A 463 11.72 -35.42 -3.25
N HIS A 464 11.31 -34.43 -2.48
CA HIS A 464 9.99 -33.82 -2.52
C HIS A 464 10.11 -32.29 -2.67
N PRO A 465 10.68 -31.77 -3.77
CA PRO A 465 10.84 -30.33 -4.00
C PRO A 465 9.50 -29.58 -4.08
N GLU A 466 8.40 -30.28 -4.36
CA GLU A 466 7.05 -29.74 -4.32
C GLU A 466 6.62 -29.26 -2.92
N ASN A 467 7.25 -29.75 -1.84
CA ASN A 467 7.03 -29.32 -0.45
C ASN A 467 7.73 -27.99 -0.16
N SER A 468 7.39 -26.97 -0.91
CA SER A 468 8.01 -25.66 -0.92
C SER A 468 6.99 -24.58 -1.28
N PHE A 469 7.29 -23.33 -1.03
CA PHE A 469 6.46 -22.21 -1.48
C PHE A 469 7.28 -20.91 -1.59
N TRP A 470 6.70 -19.92 -2.25
CA TRP A 470 7.26 -18.59 -2.37
C TRP A 470 6.58 -17.59 -1.44
N GLU A 471 7.32 -16.62 -0.95
CA GLU A 471 6.78 -15.38 -0.37
C GLU A 471 7.13 -14.20 -1.27
N VAL A 472 6.15 -13.33 -1.50
CA VAL A 472 6.32 -12.08 -2.25
C VAL A 472 5.73 -10.94 -1.43
N GLU A 473 6.58 -10.03 -1.01
CA GLU A 473 6.18 -8.76 -0.41
C GLU A 473 6.13 -7.68 -1.49
N THR A 474 5.08 -6.89 -1.47
CA THR A 474 4.83 -5.83 -2.46
C THR A 474 5.10 -4.48 -1.83
N LYS A 475 5.71 -3.57 -2.60
CA LYS A 475 6.00 -2.20 -2.21
C LYS A 475 4.72 -1.41 -1.92
N SER A 476 4.85 -0.46 -0.99
CA SER A 476 3.79 0.49 -0.64
C SER A 476 3.38 1.36 -1.83
N LEU A 477 2.08 1.64 -1.92
CA LEU A 477 1.57 2.65 -2.84
C LEU A 477 1.83 4.08 -2.32
N ARG A 478 2.07 4.23 -1.01
CA ARG A 478 2.34 5.52 -0.39
C ARG A 478 3.71 6.08 -0.71
N GLU A 479 4.77 5.30 -0.51
CA GLU A 479 6.16 5.76 -0.55
C GLU A 479 6.85 5.39 -1.86
N PHE A 480 7.97 6.11 -2.19
CA PHE A 480 8.73 5.78 -3.39
C PHE A 480 9.11 4.29 -3.43
N PRO A 481 8.89 3.61 -4.57
CA PRO A 481 8.47 4.13 -5.88
C PRO A 481 6.95 4.27 -6.09
N GLN A 482 6.09 4.06 -5.11
CA GLN A 482 4.64 4.15 -5.24
C GLN A 482 4.11 3.15 -6.27
N GLN A 483 4.28 1.87 -5.99
CA GLN A 483 3.97 0.78 -6.92
C GLN A 483 2.89 -0.15 -6.39
N PHE A 484 2.27 -0.87 -7.30
CA PHE A 484 1.51 -2.07 -7.02
C PHE A 484 2.05 -3.23 -7.86
N ARG A 485 1.51 -4.43 -7.70
CA ARG A 485 2.04 -5.61 -8.38
C ARG A 485 0.94 -6.39 -9.08
N THR A 486 1.22 -6.88 -10.30
CA THR A 486 0.39 -7.90 -10.94
C THR A 486 1.03 -9.27 -10.79
N PHE A 487 0.18 -10.30 -10.77
CA PHE A 487 0.57 -11.69 -10.69
C PHE A 487 -0.10 -12.47 -11.81
N ASP A 488 0.70 -13.20 -12.57
CA ASP A 488 0.22 -14.20 -13.55
C ASP A 488 0.66 -15.60 -13.11
N ILE A 489 -0.29 -16.49 -12.88
CA ILE A 489 -0.04 -17.91 -12.60
C ILE A 489 -0.14 -18.69 -13.89
N LEU A 490 0.95 -19.32 -14.31
CA LEU A 490 1.09 -19.96 -15.60
C LEU A 490 1.45 -21.44 -15.43
N LEU A 491 0.81 -22.31 -16.20
CA LEU A 491 1.24 -23.70 -16.34
C LEU A 491 2.25 -23.84 -17.50
N ASN A 492 3.44 -24.30 -17.19
CA ASN A 492 4.50 -24.57 -18.16
C ASN A 492 4.26 -25.90 -18.91
N LYS A 493 4.86 -26.08 -20.07
CA LYS A 493 4.77 -27.33 -20.84
C LYS A 493 5.28 -28.54 -20.10
N ASP A 494 6.27 -28.39 -19.26
CA ASP A 494 6.83 -29.44 -18.41
C ASP A 494 6.00 -29.71 -17.14
N ASN A 495 4.86 -29.05 -17.03
CA ASN A 495 3.89 -29.08 -15.93
C ASN A 495 4.42 -28.48 -14.60
N THR A 496 5.43 -27.65 -14.62
CA THR A 496 5.76 -26.76 -13.51
C THR A 496 4.87 -25.51 -13.54
N ILE A 497 4.83 -24.77 -12.43
CA ILE A 497 4.18 -23.45 -12.39
C ILE A 497 5.24 -22.36 -12.51
N SER A 498 4.98 -21.36 -13.36
CA SER A 498 5.62 -20.05 -13.30
C SER A 498 4.65 -19.04 -12.67
N ILE A 499 5.15 -18.21 -11.76
CA ILE A 499 4.46 -17.05 -11.20
C ILE A 499 5.22 -15.82 -11.68
N LEU A 500 4.62 -15.04 -12.59
CA LEU A 500 5.16 -13.73 -12.95
C LEU A 500 4.65 -12.71 -11.93
N ALA A 501 5.55 -12.10 -11.19
CA ALA A 501 5.23 -11.00 -10.28
C ALA A 501 5.87 -9.72 -10.83
N THR A 502 5.03 -8.79 -11.28
CA THR A 502 5.43 -7.61 -12.04
C THR A 502 5.06 -6.35 -11.29
N ASN A 503 6.04 -5.48 -11.02
CA ASN A 503 5.76 -4.16 -10.47
C ASN A 503 5.17 -3.23 -11.54
N VAL A 504 4.27 -2.37 -11.09
CA VAL A 504 3.55 -1.42 -11.94
C VAL A 504 3.59 -0.04 -11.30
N ASP A 505 4.06 0.94 -12.04
CA ASP A 505 3.98 2.34 -11.67
C ASP A 505 2.59 2.91 -12.03
N PRO A 506 1.87 3.56 -11.10
CA PRO A 506 0.65 4.28 -11.44
C PRO A 506 0.88 5.30 -12.56
N ILE A 507 -0.04 5.33 -13.52
CA ILE A 507 -0.05 6.31 -14.61
C ILE A 507 -0.49 7.66 -14.02
N ILE A 508 0.46 8.57 -13.87
CA ILE A 508 0.23 9.89 -13.24
C ILE A 508 -0.01 11.01 -14.24
N ARG A 509 0.06 10.73 -15.53
CA ARG A 509 0.07 11.74 -16.60
C ARG A 509 -1.13 12.69 -16.59
N ASN A 510 -2.32 12.19 -16.29
CA ASN A 510 -3.55 12.98 -16.25
C ASN A 510 -3.96 13.36 -14.82
N ASN A 511 -3.07 13.14 -13.85
CA ASN A 511 -3.30 13.45 -12.45
C ASN A 511 -2.10 14.24 -11.89
N PRO A 512 -2.13 15.58 -11.96
CA PRO A 512 -1.03 16.44 -11.54
C PRO A 512 -0.70 16.27 -10.04
N PHE A 513 -1.68 15.92 -9.22
CA PHE A 513 -1.49 15.72 -7.79
C PHE A 513 -0.81 14.38 -7.49
N ALA A 514 -1.13 13.31 -8.23
CA ALA A 514 -0.38 12.07 -8.15
C ALA A 514 1.08 12.26 -8.65
N ALA A 515 1.29 13.12 -9.67
CA ALA A 515 2.63 13.49 -10.12
C ALA A 515 3.40 14.27 -9.06
N LEU A 516 2.75 15.20 -8.36
CA LEU A 516 3.34 15.95 -7.25
C LEU A 516 3.64 15.04 -6.05
N SER A 517 2.75 14.08 -5.75
CA SER A 517 3.03 13.05 -4.76
C SER A 517 4.30 12.25 -5.09
N ARG A 518 4.46 11.83 -6.34
CA ARG A 518 5.69 11.13 -6.80
C ARG A 518 6.94 11.99 -6.62
N PHE A 519 6.85 13.27 -6.94
CA PHE A 519 7.95 14.21 -6.68
C PHE A 519 8.33 14.23 -5.19
N TYR A 520 7.35 14.35 -4.30
CA TYR A 520 7.59 14.33 -2.85
C TYR A 520 8.07 12.98 -2.35
N ALA A 521 7.58 11.87 -2.91
CA ALA A 521 8.02 10.53 -2.54
C ALA A 521 9.51 10.33 -2.88
N ILE A 522 9.94 10.77 -4.07
CA ILE A 522 11.34 10.73 -4.48
C ILE A 522 12.20 11.65 -3.60
N ALA A 523 11.77 12.90 -3.41
CA ALA A 523 12.51 13.87 -2.60
C ALA A 523 12.67 13.39 -1.15
N SER A 524 11.62 12.89 -0.52
CA SER A 524 11.66 12.34 0.83
C SER A 524 12.63 11.16 0.93
N ASN A 525 12.60 10.27 -0.06
CA ASN A 525 13.48 9.13 -0.15
C ASN A 525 14.96 9.56 -0.27
N GLN A 526 15.26 10.55 -1.12
CA GLN A 526 16.61 11.14 -1.25
C GLN A 526 17.08 11.83 0.03
N ILE A 527 16.19 12.57 0.72
CA ILE A 527 16.50 13.27 1.97
C ILE A 527 16.88 12.27 3.08
N PHE A 528 16.18 11.15 3.17
CA PHE A 528 16.48 10.10 4.14
C PHE A 528 17.61 9.16 3.73
N GLY A 529 18.12 9.26 2.50
CA GLY A 529 19.14 8.37 1.98
C GLY A 529 18.70 6.90 1.87
N MET A 530 17.40 6.66 1.63
CA MET A 530 16.81 5.33 1.69
C MET A 530 16.96 4.51 0.42
N VAL A 531 17.31 5.10 -0.71
CA VAL A 531 17.42 4.39 -1.99
C VAL A 531 18.79 4.57 -2.61
N ASP A 532 19.45 3.46 -2.76
CA ASP A 532 20.44 3.30 -3.82
C ASP A 532 19.69 3.10 -5.14
N THR A 533 19.34 4.21 -5.81
CA THR A 533 18.74 4.19 -7.14
C THR A 533 19.74 3.79 -8.22
N SER A 534 21.04 3.66 -7.86
CA SER A 534 22.09 3.28 -8.79
C SER A 534 22.16 1.78 -9.04
N ASN A 535 21.53 0.96 -8.19
CA ASN A 535 21.51 -0.50 -8.33
C ASN A 535 20.12 -1.11 -8.09
N PRO A 536 19.14 -0.80 -8.95
CA PRO A 536 17.84 -1.44 -8.87
C PRO A 536 17.91 -2.96 -9.14
N ASN A 537 18.98 -3.47 -9.76
CA ASN A 537 19.25 -4.89 -9.97
C ASN A 537 19.80 -5.60 -8.72
N GLY A 538 20.11 -4.88 -7.64
CA GLY A 538 20.51 -5.49 -6.37
C GLY A 538 19.42 -6.28 -5.69
N GLU A 539 18.17 -6.09 -6.09
CA GLU A 539 17.02 -6.83 -5.60
C GLU A 539 16.52 -7.81 -6.68
N ALA A 540 16.99 -9.05 -6.64
CA ALA A 540 16.43 -10.19 -7.38
C ALA A 540 14.95 -10.45 -7.00
N SER A 541 14.19 -9.39 -6.81
CA SER A 541 12.84 -9.35 -6.25
C SER A 541 11.94 -8.35 -6.98
N TYR A 542 12.47 -7.63 -7.96
CA TYR A 542 11.73 -6.52 -8.58
C TYR A 542 10.67 -7.00 -9.55
N ASN A 543 11.07 -7.53 -10.72
CA ASN A 543 10.21 -8.29 -11.62
C ASN A 543 10.73 -9.70 -11.69
N VAL A 544 9.93 -10.69 -11.33
CA VAL A 544 10.42 -12.06 -11.17
C VAL A 544 9.52 -13.08 -11.85
N GLU A 545 10.15 -14.12 -12.37
CA GLU A 545 9.51 -15.37 -12.73
C GLU A 545 9.88 -16.44 -11.70
N LEU A 546 8.95 -16.77 -10.81
CA LEU A 546 9.12 -17.75 -9.74
C LEU A 546 8.64 -19.11 -10.20
N VAL A 547 9.52 -20.10 -10.18
CA VAL A 547 9.20 -21.43 -10.68
C VAL A 547 9.05 -22.44 -9.53
N LYS A 548 8.01 -23.26 -9.61
CA LYS A 548 7.71 -24.30 -8.61
C LYS A 548 7.29 -25.61 -9.26
N GLN A 549 7.81 -26.71 -8.71
CA GLN A 549 7.39 -28.06 -9.07
C GLN A 549 6.05 -28.41 -8.41
N LEU A 550 5.22 -29.17 -9.12
CA LEU A 550 3.94 -29.68 -8.63
C LEU A 550 4.00 -31.20 -8.42
N THR A 551 3.11 -31.70 -7.55
CA THR A 551 2.87 -33.14 -7.43
C THR A 551 2.33 -33.72 -8.75
N PRO A 552 2.60 -35.00 -9.08
CA PRO A 552 2.07 -35.64 -10.29
C PRO A 552 0.53 -35.57 -10.39
N GLU A 553 -0.16 -35.65 -9.26
CA GLU A 553 -1.62 -35.56 -9.21
C GLU A 553 -2.09 -34.16 -9.65
N MET A 554 -1.48 -33.10 -9.11
CA MET A 554 -1.82 -31.73 -9.46
C MET A 554 -1.48 -31.41 -10.91
N GLN A 555 -0.35 -31.89 -11.42
CA GLN A 555 0.01 -31.77 -12.82
C GLN A 555 -1.07 -32.36 -13.73
N LEU A 556 -1.57 -33.56 -13.40
CA LEU A 556 -2.64 -34.20 -14.17
C LEU A 556 -3.94 -33.40 -14.11
N LYS A 557 -4.29 -32.88 -12.93
CA LYS A 557 -5.52 -32.10 -12.74
C LYS A 557 -5.51 -30.83 -13.58
N LEU A 558 -4.41 -30.08 -13.57
CA LEU A 558 -4.29 -28.85 -14.36
C LEU A 558 -4.29 -29.09 -15.86
N ARG A 559 -3.62 -30.15 -16.34
CA ARG A 559 -3.71 -30.57 -17.76
C ARG A 559 -5.14 -30.85 -18.19
N ASN A 560 -5.89 -31.57 -17.37
CA ASN A 560 -7.30 -31.86 -17.65
C ASN A 560 -8.19 -30.62 -17.63
N TYR A 561 -7.87 -29.64 -16.79
CA TYR A 561 -8.55 -28.34 -16.75
C TYR A 561 -8.34 -27.55 -18.06
N ILE A 562 -7.09 -27.46 -18.53
CA ILE A 562 -6.75 -26.69 -19.75
C ILE A 562 -7.24 -27.40 -21.01
N ARG A 563 -7.20 -28.73 -21.04
CA ARG A 563 -7.59 -29.56 -22.19
C ARG A 563 -8.68 -30.56 -21.77
N PRO A 564 -9.90 -30.08 -21.51
CA PRO A 564 -10.99 -30.97 -21.21
C PRO A 564 -11.19 -31.92 -22.41
N ARG A 565 -11.37 -33.20 -22.11
CA ARG A 565 -11.59 -34.25 -23.11
C ARG A 565 -12.91 -34.08 -23.88
#